data_0e15dcfdb8929284d99693cdec155b6b
#
_entry.id   0e15dcfdb8929284d99693cdec155b6b
#
_cell.length_a   1.000
_cell.length_b   1.000
_cell.length_c   1.000
_cell.angle_alpha   90.00
_cell.angle_beta   90.00
_cell.angle_gamma   90.00
#
_symmetry.space_group_name_H-M   'P 1'
#
loop_
_entity.id
_entity.type
_entity.pdbx_description
1 polymer ?
#
loop_
_entity_poly.entity_id
_entity_poly.type
_entity_poly.pdbx_seq_one_letter_code
_entity_poly.pdbx_strand_id
1 'polypeptide(L)'
;MKITGIICCLALLCTACSEEKTELPWGSDNYIVSFSLTTGADTYPAVIRDGRITVSIPYNVSLEDAQVSYELCEHASIYPDPATVADWDQEWQFLVSSYDNQNDRTYLYTVERTDIATDGSLTLRTQAEVDAFARSGINTVEGNLTIGGEDEENPVTNLDGLKNLVSVRCDLTITAAYTGETLAGLENLTACESLRIGSAAHPNETLRQLSLPALKEIKGDLCVYGTALQTADFKSLQSVAGHFVLQSDALLQLTADELTTVAGNMTLIGTTADEAKAPCEQMYFPKLQRIDGTLTLSRFDRLSGLGTTFGVLTQAGALRYEHLALANTFEFPLIETTGNITVTDCPILRSVLLLSLIHISEPTRLLSI
;
A
#
# COMPACT_ATOMS: atom_id res chain seq x y z
N MET A 1 15.67 100.87 2.43
CA MET A 1 17.12 100.84 2.14
C MET A 1 17.38 99.54 1.35
N LYS A 2 17.70 99.65 0.09
CA LYS A 2 17.81 98.57 -0.89
C LYS A 2 19.26 98.08 -0.89
N ILE A 3 19.48 96.77 -0.83
CA ILE A 3 20.76 96.21 -1.11
C ILE A 3 20.56 95.18 -2.20
N THR A 4 21.17 95.44 -3.32
CA THR A 4 21.16 94.67 -4.55
C THR A 4 22.29 93.65 -4.43
N GLY A 5 21.95 92.32 -4.51
CA GLY A 5 22.92 91.21 -4.54
C GLY A 5 23.09 90.68 -5.95
N ILE A 6 24.35 90.61 -6.38
CA ILE A 6 24.82 90.19 -7.65
C ILE A 6 24.77 88.65 -7.67
N ILE A 7 24.02 88.10 -8.64
CA ILE A 7 24.03 86.66 -8.91
C ILE A 7 25.16 86.31 -9.88
N CYS A 8 26.13 85.56 -9.38
CA CYS A 8 27.21 84.99 -10.16
C CYS A 8 26.78 83.61 -10.69
N CYS A 9 26.47 83.53 -12.00
CA CYS A 9 26.21 82.29 -12.66
C CYS A 9 27.51 81.48 -12.82
N LEU A 10 27.65 80.43 -12.01
CA LEU A 10 28.68 79.41 -12.20
C LEU A 10 28.13 78.29 -13.08
N ALA A 11 28.48 78.26 -14.34
CA ALA A 11 28.14 77.17 -15.25
C ALA A 11 28.96 75.92 -14.85
N LEU A 12 28.30 74.97 -14.19
CA LEU A 12 28.79 73.62 -14.03
C LEU A 12 28.59 72.85 -15.36
N LEU A 13 29.71 72.59 -16.03
CA LEU A 13 29.79 71.57 -17.07
C LEU A 13 29.58 70.18 -16.43
N CYS A 14 28.36 69.68 -16.44
CA CYS A 14 28.13 68.29 -16.22
C CYS A 14 28.61 67.50 -17.43
N THR A 15 29.81 66.94 -17.37
CA THR A 15 30.19 65.82 -18.23
C THR A 15 29.30 64.65 -17.84
N ALA A 16 28.28 64.39 -18.65
CA ALA A 16 27.52 63.15 -18.57
C ALA A 16 28.52 62.01 -18.89
N CYS A 17 28.97 61.29 -17.86
CA CYS A 17 29.40 59.94 -18.06
C CYS A 17 28.15 59.17 -18.55
N SER A 18 28.11 58.88 -19.84
CA SER A 18 27.34 57.77 -20.33
C SER A 18 27.95 56.53 -19.71
N GLU A 19 27.35 56.02 -18.65
CA GLU A 19 27.53 54.60 -18.35
C GLU A 19 27.09 53.87 -19.61
N GLU A 20 28.08 53.41 -20.40
CA GLU A 20 27.83 52.31 -21.29
C GLU A 20 27.25 51.20 -20.41
N LYS A 21 25.92 51.03 -20.44
CA LYS A 21 25.33 49.77 -20.06
C LYS A 21 26.04 48.75 -20.93
N THR A 22 26.97 48.02 -20.33
CA THR A 22 27.43 46.75 -20.89
C THR A 22 26.17 45.93 -20.99
N GLU A 23 25.55 45.92 -22.16
CA GLU A 23 24.56 44.94 -22.49
C GLU A 23 25.26 43.62 -22.32
N LEU A 24 24.89 42.89 -21.24
CA LEU A 24 25.29 41.51 -21.08
C LEU A 24 24.97 40.83 -22.42
N PRO A 25 25.86 40.01 -22.96
CA PRO A 25 25.65 39.39 -24.25
C PRO A 25 24.32 38.63 -24.19
N TRP A 26 23.37 39.14 -25.00
CA TRP A 26 22.08 38.52 -25.13
C TRP A 26 22.27 37.06 -25.46
N GLY A 27 21.57 36.18 -24.68
CA GLY A 27 21.40 34.82 -25.09
C GLY A 27 22.27 33.75 -24.45
N SER A 28 22.96 34.02 -23.35
CA SER A 28 23.70 32.99 -22.59
C SER A 28 22.81 32.23 -21.56
N ASP A 29 21.64 32.73 -21.23
CA ASP A 29 20.75 32.15 -20.25
C ASP A 29 19.98 30.95 -20.81
N ASN A 30 19.81 29.90 -19.95
CA ASN A 30 19.20 28.63 -20.33
C ASN A 30 18.37 28.02 -19.20
N TYR A 31 17.45 28.81 -18.61
CA TYR A 31 16.64 28.34 -17.51
C TYR A 31 15.14 28.50 -17.76
N ILE A 32 14.37 27.69 -17.03
CA ILE A 32 12.90 27.76 -16.98
C ILE A 32 12.51 28.72 -15.88
N VAL A 33 11.74 29.75 -16.22
CA VAL A 33 11.24 30.77 -15.27
C VAL A 33 10.05 30.24 -14.49
N SER A 34 9.10 29.61 -15.18
CA SER A 34 7.92 29.02 -14.60
C SER A 34 7.50 27.78 -15.36
N PHE A 35 6.83 26.86 -14.66
CA PHE A 35 6.23 25.68 -15.23
C PHE A 35 5.02 25.29 -14.40
N SER A 36 3.91 24.95 -15.03
CA SER A 36 2.70 24.49 -14.34
C SER A 36 1.88 23.56 -15.22
N LEU A 37 1.11 22.69 -14.59
CA LEU A 37 0.09 21.87 -15.23
C LEU A 37 -1.29 22.35 -14.78
N THR A 38 -2.22 22.45 -15.71
CA THR A 38 -3.62 22.77 -15.44
C THR A 38 -4.50 21.61 -15.88
N THR A 39 -5.34 21.11 -15.00
CA THR A 39 -6.35 20.10 -15.29
C THR A 39 -7.68 20.50 -14.69
N GLY A 40 -8.75 20.46 -15.48
CA GLY A 40 -10.04 21.01 -15.10
C GLY A 40 -9.95 22.50 -14.79
N ALA A 41 -10.27 22.90 -13.56
CA ALA A 41 -10.21 24.30 -13.08
C ALA A 41 -8.95 24.62 -12.27
N ASP A 42 -8.14 23.61 -11.93
CA ASP A 42 -7.03 23.75 -11.01
C ASP A 42 -5.69 23.80 -11.74
N THR A 43 -4.80 24.67 -11.24
CA THR A 43 -3.44 24.83 -11.75
C THR A 43 -2.43 24.43 -10.67
N TYR A 44 -1.50 23.56 -11.03
CA TYR A 44 -0.46 23.00 -10.17
C TYR A 44 0.91 23.56 -10.62
N PRO A 45 1.46 24.54 -9.91
CA PRO A 45 2.77 25.09 -10.22
C PRO A 45 3.87 24.10 -9.85
N ALA A 46 4.90 24.05 -10.67
CA ALA A 46 6.09 23.26 -10.40
C ALA A 46 7.06 23.98 -9.47
N VAL A 47 7.76 23.21 -8.66
CA VAL A 47 9.00 23.62 -7.99
C VAL A 47 10.16 23.29 -8.93
N ILE A 48 10.90 24.34 -9.35
CA ILE A 48 12.05 24.21 -10.23
C ILE A 48 13.32 24.43 -9.42
N ARG A 49 14.11 23.39 -9.25
CA ARG A 49 15.33 23.42 -8.44
C ARG A 49 16.36 22.41 -8.95
N ASP A 50 17.61 22.81 -9.00
CA ASP A 50 18.77 21.93 -9.28
C ASP A 50 18.59 21.05 -10.54
N GLY A 51 18.00 21.60 -11.60
CA GLY A 51 17.75 20.87 -12.84
C GLY A 51 16.58 19.87 -12.74
N ARG A 52 15.68 20.05 -11.76
CA ARG A 52 14.44 19.29 -11.62
C ARG A 52 13.22 20.19 -11.73
N ILE A 53 12.18 19.67 -12.33
CA ILE A 53 10.84 20.26 -12.39
C ILE A 53 9.93 19.27 -11.65
N THR A 54 9.49 19.62 -10.45
CA THR A 54 8.62 18.76 -9.66
C THR A 54 7.25 19.38 -9.54
N VAL A 55 6.22 18.69 -10.01
CA VAL A 55 4.81 19.09 -9.87
C VAL A 55 4.15 18.20 -8.83
N SER A 56 3.59 18.79 -7.77
CA SER A 56 2.89 18.06 -6.72
C SER A 56 1.38 18.08 -7.00
N ILE A 57 0.79 16.90 -7.15
CA ILE A 57 -0.61 16.74 -7.58
C ILE A 57 -1.31 15.71 -6.69
N PRO A 58 -2.54 16.00 -6.22
CA PRO A 58 -3.31 15.04 -5.44
C PRO A 58 -3.56 13.72 -6.20
N TYR A 59 -3.61 12.62 -5.47
CA TYR A 59 -3.78 11.27 -6.05
C TYR A 59 -5.03 11.11 -6.91
N ASN A 60 -6.12 11.83 -6.57
CA ASN A 60 -7.40 11.75 -7.28
C ASN A 60 -7.49 12.60 -8.54
N VAL A 61 -6.44 13.34 -8.88
CA VAL A 61 -6.42 14.24 -10.05
C VAL A 61 -5.81 13.51 -11.25
N SER A 62 -6.58 13.37 -12.33
CA SER A 62 -6.08 12.83 -13.60
C SER A 62 -5.25 13.87 -14.35
N LEU A 63 -4.15 13.43 -14.96
CA LEU A 63 -3.31 14.25 -15.84
C LEU A 63 -3.51 13.93 -17.33
N GLU A 64 -4.49 13.11 -17.68
CA GLU A 64 -4.74 12.66 -19.06
C GLU A 64 -4.94 13.81 -20.04
N ASP A 65 -5.64 14.87 -19.61
CA ASP A 65 -5.91 16.07 -20.42
C ASP A 65 -5.21 17.33 -19.88
N ALA A 66 -4.14 17.17 -19.10
CA ALA A 66 -3.46 18.28 -18.49
C ALA A 66 -2.81 19.21 -19.53
N GLN A 67 -3.06 20.52 -19.34
CA GLN A 67 -2.47 21.56 -20.17
C GLN A 67 -1.23 22.11 -19.47
N VAL A 68 -0.10 22.13 -20.18
CA VAL A 68 1.13 22.73 -19.70
C VAL A 68 1.17 24.23 -19.98
N SER A 69 1.66 25.01 -19.01
CA SER A 69 2.07 26.39 -19.20
C SER A 69 3.50 26.55 -18.68
N TYR A 70 4.38 27.13 -19.47
CA TYR A 70 5.77 27.35 -19.10
C TYR A 70 6.28 28.68 -19.66
N GLU A 71 7.27 29.22 -18.98
CA GLU A 71 7.99 30.41 -19.39
C GLU A 71 9.49 30.15 -19.31
N LEU A 72 10.21 30.49 -20.35
CA LEU A 72 11.67 30.41 -20.41
C LEU A 72 12.29 31.77 -20.20
N CYS A 73 13.57 31.80 -19.83
CA CYS A 73 14.34 33.03 -19.94
C CYS A 73 14.38 33.54 -21.38
N GLU A 74 14.69 34.81 -21.53
CA GLU A 74 14.57 35.53 -22.80
C GLU A 74 15.35 34.83 -23.91
N HIS A 75 14.64 34.55 -25.03
CA HIS A 75 15.16 33.90 -26.25
C HIS A 75 15.67 32.46 -26.10
N ALA A 76 15.54 31.80 -24.94
CA ALA A 76 15.87 30.38 -24.78
C ALA A 76 14.87 29.49 -25.53
N SER A 77 15.32 28.31 -25.89
CA SER A 77 14.48 27.26 -26.49
C SER A 77 14.44 26.01 -25.60
N ILE A 78 13.39 25.20 -25.71
CA ILE A 78 13.21 23.95 -24.97
C ILE A 78 12.89 22.79 -25.91
N TYR A 79 13.48 21.64 -25.67
CA TYR A 79 13.23 20.42 -26.43
C TYR A 79 13.18 19.19 -25.51
N PRO A 80 12.23 18.26 -25.69
CA PRO A 80 11.06 18.41 -26.58
C PRO A 80 10.16 19.55 -26.11
N ASP A 81 9.29 20.03 -27.01
CA ASP A 81 8.29 21.03 -26.62
C ASP A 81 7.33 20.43 -25.58
N PRO A 82 7.21 20.99 -24.38
CA PRO A 82 6.30 20.49 -23.36
C PRO A 82 4.85 20.38 -23.84
N ALA A 83 4.42 21.23 -24.76
CA ALA A 83 3.05 21.17 -25.34
C ALA A 83 2.78 19.88 -26.13
N THR A 84 3.80 19.12 -26.49
CA THR A 84 3.67 17.84 -27.20
C THR A 84 3.65 16.62 -26.30
N VAL A 85 3.82 16.79 -24.99
CA VAL A 85 3.79 15.69 -24.02
C VAL A 85 2.36 15.18 -23.85
N ALA A 86 2.16 13.89 -24.10
CA ALA A 86 0.86 13.25 -24.02
C ALA A 86 0.57 12.62 -22.64
N ASP A 87 1.59 12.27 -21.88
CA ASP A 87 1.46 11.60 -20.60
C ASP A 87 2.37 12.28 -19.55
N TRP A 88 1.75 13.03 -18.66
CA TRP A 88 2.41 13.76 -17.59
C TRP A 88 2.64 12.93 -16.31
N ASP A 89 2.17 11.70 -16.24
CA ASP A 89 2.48 10.77 -15.16
C ASP A 89 3.86 10.08 -15.34
N GLN A 90 4.50 10.26 -16.50
CA GLN A 90 5.84 9.75 -16.78
C GLN A 90 6.92 10.80 -16.50
N GLU A 91 8.14 10.33 -16.26
CA GLU A 91 9.31 11.20 -16.18
C GLU A 91 9.70 11.70 -17.58
N TRP A 92 10.03 12.97 -17.68
CA TRP A 92 10.47 13.61 -18.92
C TRP A 92 11.78 14.34 -18.71
N GLN A 93 12.60 14.39 -19.75
CA GLN A 93 13.79 15.22 -19.78
C GLN A 93 13.61 16.34 -20.82
N PHE A 94 13.82 17.57 -20.38
CA PHE A 94 13.77 18.76 -21.20
C PHE A 94 15.15 19.38 -21.28
N LEU A 95 15.63 19.61 -22.50
CA LEU A 95 16.85 20.35 -22.76
C LEU A 95 16.50 21.81 -23.03
N VAL A 96 17.04 22.73 -22.23
CA VAL A 96 16.86 24.17 -22.44
C VAL A 96 18.18 24.73 -22.96
N SER A 97 18.13 25.25 -24.18
CA SER A 97 19.31 25.83 -24.87
C SER A 97 19.21 27.35 -24.89
N SER A 98 20.35 27.98 -24.64
CA SER A 98 20.49 29.44 -24.75
C SER A 98 20.30 29.89 -26.22
N TYR A 99 19.97 31.17 -26.41
CA TYR A 99 19.79 31.73 -27.77
C TYR A 99 21.04 31.62 -28.64
N ASP A 100 22.24 31.77 -28.06
CA ASP A 100 23.51 31.61 -28.74
C ASP A 100 23.93 30.16 -28.99
N ASN A 101 23.11 29.17 -28.54
CA ASN A 101 23.38 27.73 -28.59
C ASN A 101 24.73 27.30 -27.99
N GLN A 102 25.25 28.08 -27.06
CA GLN A 102 26.53 27.74 -26.39
C GLN A 102 26.32 27.06 -25.04
N ASN A 103 25.12 27.20 -24.44
CA ASN A 103 24.82 26.69 -23.11
C ASN A 103 23.55 25.88 -23.12
N ASP A 104 23.65 24.65 -22.70
CA ASP A 104 22.53 23.72 -22.54
C ASP A 104 22.34 23.36 -21.07
N ARG A 105 21.08 23.21 -20.65
CA ARG A 105 20.71 22.71 -19.32
C ARG A 105 19.61 21.69 -19.44
N THR A 106 19.83 20.52 -18.87
CA THR A 106 18.82 19.47 -18.80
C THR A 106 17.99 19.61 -17.52
N TYR A 107 16.68 19.50 -17.66
CA TYR A 107 15.72 19.43 -16.56
C TYR A 107 15.03 18.08 -16.59
N LEU A 108 14.99 17.41 -15.42
CA LEU A 108 14.21 16.21 -15.19
C LEU A 108 12.86 16.61 -14.61
N TYR A 109 11.80 16.38 -15.37
CA TYR A 109 10.42 16.51 -14.89
C TYR A 109 9.99 15.26 -14.15
N THR A 110 9.38 15.44 -12.99
CA THR A 110 8.76 14.39 -12.18
C THR A 110 7.45 14.90 -11.58
N VAL A 111 6.46 14.02 -11.49
CA VAL A 111 5.22 14.27 -10.74
C VAL A 111 5.29 13.60 -9.38
N GLU A 112 4.97 14.33 -8.33
CA GLU A 112 4.80 13.80 -6.99
C GLU A 112 3.32 13.75 -6.65
N ARG A 113 2.80 12.54 -6.40
CA ARG A 113 1.42 12.37 -5.97
C ARG A 113 1.31 12.64 -4.48
N THR A 114 0.44 13.62 -4.10
CA THR A 114 0.24 14.01 -2.71
C THR A 114 -0.99 13.34 -2.12
N ASP A 115 -0.84 12.89 -0.88
CA ASP A 115 -1.93 12.30 -0.12
C ASP A 115 -2.97 13.37 0.26
N ILE A 116 -4.23 12.97 0.19
CA ILE A 116 -5.34 13.69 0.82
C ILE A 116 -5.78 12.83 2.00
N ALA A 117 -5.52 13.33 3.21
CA ALA A 117 -5.74 12.57 4.43
C ALA A 117 -6.98 13.04 5.20
N THR A 118 -7.54 12.13 6.03
CA THR A 118 -8.55 12.50 7.05
C THR A 118 -7.88 13.18 8.24
N ASP A 119 -8.64 13.92 9.04
CA ASP A 119 -8.16 14.48 10.31
C ASP A 119 -8.05 13.45 11.45
N GLY A 120 -8.33 12.17 11.18
CA GLY A 120 -8.31 11.10 12.19
C GLY A 120 -9.07 9.86 11.74
N SER A 121 -9.71 9.18 12.69
CA SER A 121 -10.47 7.96 12.43
C SER A 121 -11.76 8.22 11.65
N LEU A 122 -12.12 7.28 10.79
CA LEU A 122 -13.30 7.33 9.94
C LEU A 122 -14.15 6.06 10.14
N THR A 123 -15.47 6.24 10.20
CA THR A 123 -16.41 5.11 10.19
C THR A 123 -17.39 5.29 9.03
N LEU A 124 -17.47 4.29 8.17
CA LEU A 124 -18.40 4.20 7.04
C LEU A 124 -19.46 3.13 7.36
N ARG A 125 -20.62 3.59 7.83
CA ARG A 125 -21.69 2.70 8.32
C ARG A 125 -22.66 2.27 7.23
N THR A 126 -22.82 3.12 6.20
CA THR A 126 -23.80 2.94 5.13
C THR A 126 -23.13 3.01 3.76
N GLN A 127 -23.81 2.44 2.75
CA GLN A 127 -23.33 2.55 1.36
C GLN A 127 -23.22 4.00 0.91
N ALA A 128 -24.16 4.86 1.33
CA ALA A 128 -24.13 6.28 0.98
C ALA A 128 -22.89 7.02 1.51
N GLU A 129 -22.36 6.60 2.68
CA GLU A 129 -21.11 7.16 3.24
C GLU A 129 -19.90 6.67 2.45
N VAL A 130 -19.86 5.42 1.98
CA VAL A 130 -18.83 4.90 1.08
C VAL A 130 -18.84 5.64 -0.25
N ASP A 131 -20.03 5.88 -0.82
CA ASP A 131 -20.17 6.63 -2.08
C ASP A 131 -19.80 8.11 -1.91
N ALA A 132 -20.03 8.68 -0.72
CA ALA A 132 -19.60 10.04 -0.40
C ALA A 132 -18.08 10.14 -0.25
N PHE A 133 -17.43 9.11 0.32
CA PHE A 133 -15.98 9.04 0.43
C PHE A 133 -15.29 9.09 -0.95
N ALA A 134 -15.84 8.44 -1.97
CA ALA A 134 -15.34 8.50 -3.34
C ALA A 134 -15.17 9.93 -3.85
N ARG A 135 -16.07 10.83 -3.48
CA ARG A 135 -16.08 12.24 -3.92
C ARG A 135 -15.13 13.13 -3.13
N SER A 136 -14.65 12.67 -1.99
CA SER A 136 -13.74 13.46 -1.13
C SER A 136 -12.31 13.51 -1.68
N GLY A 137 -11.95 12.58 -2.54
CA GLY A 137 -10.58 12.41 -3.03
C GLY A 137 -9.59 11.89 -1.99
N ILE A 138 -10.06 11.57 -0.77
CA ILE A 138 -9.22 11.07 0.31
C ILE A 138 -8.62 9.71 -0.09
N ASN A 139 -7.31 9.58 0.07
CA ASN A 139 -6.57 8.36 -0.20
C ASN A 139 -5.83 7.82 1.04
N THR A 140 -5.78 8.58 2.12
CA THR A 140 -5.15 8.20 3.38
C THR A 140 -6.09 8.46 4.56
N VAL A 141 -6.26 7.47 5.43
CA VAL A 141 -6.95 7.63 6.71
C VAL A 141 -5.91 7.68 7.82
N GLU A 142 -5.80 8.82 8.51
CA GLU A 142 -4.79 9.03 9.57
C GLU A 142 -5.07 8.24 10.85
N GLY A 143 -6.31 7.86 11.11
CA GLY A 143 -6.71 7.02 12.24
C GLY A 143 -7.19 5.65 11.81
N ASN A 144 -8.13 5.09 12.58
CA ASN A 144 -8.79 3.84 12.26
C ASN A 144 -9.83 4.04 11.15
N LEU A 145 -9.96 3.06 10.26
CA LEU A 145 -11.07 2.96 9.34
C LEU A 145 -11.96 1.79 9.72
N THR A 146 -13.22 2.09 10.03
CA THR A 146 -14.23 1.05 10.30
C THR A 146 -15.28 1.05 9.20
N ILE A 147 -15.57 -0.10 8.61
CA ILE A 147 -16.53 -0.30 7.53
C ILE A 147 -17.62 -1.26 7.98
N GLY A 148 -18.86 -0.84 7.79
CA GLY A 148 -20.07 -1.55 8.24
C GLY A 148 -20.57 -1.01 9.58
N GLY A 149 -21.88 -0.85 9.68
CA GLY A 149 -22.62 -0.38 10.84
C GLY A 149 -23.81 -1.27 11.13
N GLU A 150 -24.50 -0.99 12.22
CA GLU A 150 -25.70 -1.74 12.66
C GLU A 150 -26.96 -1.29 11.92
N ASP A 151 -26.86 -0.46 10.87
CA ASP A 151 -28.00 -0.01 10.06
C ASP A 151 -28.38 -1.11 9.06
N GLU A 152 -29.34 -1.92 9.43
CA GLU A 152 -29.85 -3.04 8.60
C GLU A 152 -30.59 -2.56 7.34
N GLU A 153 -31.07 -1.30 7.31
CA GLU A 153 -31.82 -0.76 6.16
C GLU A 153 -30.88 -0.32 5.03
N ASN A 154 -29.65 0.13 5.37
CA ASN A 154 -28.68 0.65 4.42
C ASN A 154 -27.26 0.09 4.65
N PRO A 155 -27.07 -1.23 4.62
CA PRO A 155 -25.78 -1.83 4.88
C PRO A 155 -24.76 -1.43 3.82
N VAL A 156 -23.48 -1.53 4.15
CA VAL A 156 -22.40 -1.41 3.15
C VAL A 156 -22.33 -2.70 2.34
N THR A 157 -22.60 -2.62 1.04
CA THR A 157 -22.69 -3.77 0.12
C THR A 157 -21.52 -3.91 -0.84
N ASN A 158 -20.76 -2.82 -1.06
CA ASN A 158 -19.55 -2.81 -1.87
C ASN A 158 -18.61 -1.69 -1.41
N LEU A 159 -17.36 -1.75 -1.84
CA LEU A 159 -16.32 -0.79 -1.47
C LEU A 159 -15.81 0.02 -2.69
N ASP A 160 -16.57 0.08 -3.77
CA ASP A 160 -16.18 0.79 -5.00
C ASP A 160 -15.78 2.24 -4.76
N GLY A 161 -16.34 2.88 -3.74
CA GLY A 161 -15.99 4.23 -3.32
C GLY A 161 -14.61 4.38 -2.71
N LEU A 162 -13.93 3.28 -2.37
CA LEU A 162 -12.62 3.27 -1.72
C LEU A 162 -11.45 3.01 -2.70
N LYS A 163 -11.69 3.03 -4.00
CA LYS A 163 -10.65 2.73 -5.02
C LYS A 163 -9.40 3.63 -4.92
N ASN A 164 -9.55 4.83 -4.40
CA ASN A 164 -8.44 5.74 -4.20
C ASN A 164 -7.71 5.54 -2.86
N LEU A 165 -8.21 4.66 -1.98
CA LEU A 165 -7.59 4.44 -0.67
C LEU A 165 -6.27 3.68 -0.82
N VAL A 166 -5.19 4.32 -0.38
CA VAL A 166 -3.82 3.78 -0.46
C VAL A 166 -3.31 3.35 0.92
N SER A 167 -3.72 4.06 1.98
CA SER A 167 -3.18 3.81 3.33
C SER A 167 -4.21 4.05 4.43
N VAL A 168 -4.19 3.19 5.43
CA VAL A 168 -4.83 3.40 6.73
C VAL A 168 -3.72 3.36 7.78
N ARG A 169 -3.47 4.49 8.45
CA ARG A 169 -2.34 4.63 9.39
C ARG A 169 -2.46 3.78 10.64
N CYS A 170 -3.69 3.48 11.04
CA CYS A 170 -4.01 2.60 12.16
C CYS A 170 -4.77 1.35 11.68
N ASP A 171 -5.76 0.88 12.44
CA ASP A 171 -6.48 -0.35 12.14
C ASP A 171 -7.54 -0.15 11.04
N LEU A 172 -7.60 -1.10 10.11
CA LEU A 172 -8.71 -1.29 9.19
C LEU A 172 -9.61 -2.41 9.72
N THR A 173 -10.85 -2.07 10.04
CA THR A 173 -11.85 -3.03 10.51
C THR A 173 -13.03 -3.09 9.55
N ILE A 174 -13.31 -4.28 9.03
CA ILE A 174 -14.52 -4.60 8.29
C ILE A 174 -15.38 -5.43 9.22
N THR A 175 -16.51 -4.88 9.64
CA THR A 175 -17.38 -5.52 10.65
C THR A 175 -18.16 -6.70 10.06
N ALA A 176 -18.84 -7.47 10.92
CA ALA A 176 -19.78 -8.51 10.48
C ALA A 176 -20.97 -7.94 9.71
N ALA A 177 -21.30 -6.67 9.89
CA ALA A 177 -22.39 -5.99 9.20
C ALA A 177 -22.08 -5.59 7.74
N TYR A 178 -20.85 -5.75 7.27
CA TYR A 178 -20.54 -5.63 5.85
C TYR A 178 -21.16 -6.79 5.09
N THR A 179 -22.00 -6.51 4.09
CA THR A 179 -22.78 -7.53 3.35
C THR A 179 -22.25 -7.79 1.94
N GLY A 180 -21.16 -7.16 1.54
CA GLY A 180 -20.53 -7.41 0.24
C GLY A 180 -19.85 -8.77 0.17
N GLU A 181 -19.79 -9.34 -1.03
CA GLU A 181 -19.16 -10.64 -1.27
C GLU A 181 -17.66 -10.54 -1.53
N THR A 182 -17.14 -9.34 -1.81
CA THR A 182 -15.72 -9.08 -2.15
C THR A 182 -15.21 -7.82 -1.47
N LEU A 183 -13.89 -7.63 -1.45
CA LEU A 183 -13.27 -6.38 -1.04
C LEU A 183 -12.81 -5.53 -2.25
N ALA A 184 -13.46 -5.70 -3.41
CA ALA A 184 -13.22 -4.84 -4.57
C ALA A 184 -13.44 -3.37 -4.17
N GLY A 185 -12.49 -2.52 -4.52
CA GLY A 185 -12.38 -1.14 -4.03
C GLY A 185 -11.23 -0.91 -3.06
N LEU A 186 -10.59 -1.97 -2.54
CA LEU A 186 -9.38 -1.89 -1.72
C LEU A 186 -8.13 -2.39 -2.45
N GLU A 187 -8.17 -2.47 -3.78
CA GLU A 187 -7.06 -2.99 -4.59
C GLU A 187 -5.77 -2.18 -4.45
N ASN A 188 -5.90 -0.88 -4.15
CA ASN A 188 -4.78 0.05 -4.01
C ASN A 188 -4.26 0.20 -2.58
N LEU A 189 -4.89 -0.48 -1.61
CA LEU A 189 -4.45 -0.43 -0.22
C LEU A 189 -3.07 -1.10 -0.07
N THR A 190 -2.06 -0.32 0.31
CA THR A 190 -0.67 -0.79 0.42
C THR A 190 -0.25 -1.11 1.85
N ALA A 191 -0.85 -0.46 2.85
CA ALA A 191 -0.48 -0.60 4.25
C ALA A 191 -1.63 -0.28 5.21
N CYS A 192 -1.66 -1.01 6.33
CA CYS A 192 -2.42 -0.68 7.54
C CYS A 192 -1.67 -1.19 8.77
N GLU A 193 -2.03 -0.68 9.96
CA GLU A 193 -1.49 -1.21 11.21
C GLU A 193 -2.01 -2.63 11.43
N SER A 194 -3.31 -2.82 11.61
CA SER A 194 -3.93 -4.15 11.65
C SER A 194 -5.09 -4.23 10.66
N LEU A 195 -5.35 -5.42 10.15
CA LEU A 195 -6.52 -5.74 9.34
C LEU A 195 -7.42 -6.71 10.10
N ARG A 196 -8.67 -6.31 10.35
CA ARG A 196 -9.66 -7.12 11.05
C ARG A 196 -10.92 -7.24 10.20
N ILE A 197 -11.37 -8.47 9.94
CA ILE A 197 -12.61 -8.78 9.21
C ILE A 197 -13.45 -9.68 10.10
N GLY A 198 -14.61 -9.20 10.52
CA GLY A 198 -15.41 -9.86 11.53
C GLY A 198 -14.69 -10.04 12.87
N SER A 199 -15.19 -10.95 13.68
CA SER A 199 -14.55 -11.39 14.94
C SER A 199 -14.92 -12.84 15.23
N ALA A 200 -14.25 -13.46 16.18
CA ALA A 200 -14.59 -14.83 16.61
C ALA A 200 -16.04 -14.95 17.15
N ALA A 201 -16.55 -13.89 17.78
CA ALA A 201 -17.93 -13.86 18.30
C ALA A 201 -18.98 -13.49 17.23
N HIS A 202 -18.58 -12.69 16.25
CA HIS A 202 -19.42 -12.18 15.17
C HIS A 202 -18.62 -12.27 13.86
N PRO A 203 -18.53 -13.45 13.24
CA PRO A 203 -17.85 -13.61 11.96
C PRO A 203 -18.62 -12.90 10.86
N ASN A 204 -17.94 -12.52 9.78
CA ASN A 204 -18.60 -12.04 8.58
C ASN A 204 -19.18 -13.24 7.80
N GLU A 205 -20.47 -13.18 7.45
CA GLU A 205 -21.18 -14.30 6.84
C GLU A 205 -21.39 -14.15 5.32
N THR A 206 -20.95 -13.04 4.74
CA THR A 206 -21.24 -12.72 3.33
C THR A 206 -20.00 -12.67 2.46
N LEU A 207 -18.85 -12.27 3.01
CA LEU A 207 -17.60 -12.15 2.28
C LEU A 207 -17.15 -13.52 1.76
N ARG A 208 -17.05 -13.66 0.42
CA ARG A 208 -16.63 -14.89 -0.27
C ARG A 208 -15.20 -14.81 -0.79
N GLN A 209 -14.80 -13.63 -1.20
CA GLN A 209 -13.48 -13.41 -1.81
C GLN A 209 -12.78 -12.23 -1.13
N LEU A 210 -11.61 -12.52 -0.57
CA LEU A 210 -10.70 -11.54 -0.01
C LEU A 210 -9.50 -11.45 -0.94
N SER A 211 -9.30 -10.30 -1.56
CA SER A 211 -8.11 -10.02 -2.37
C SER A 211 -7.63 -8.61 -2.09
N LEU A 212 -6.37 -8.49 -1.67
CA LEU A 212 -5.69 -7.23 -1.39
C LEU A 212 -4.34 -7.23 -2.09
N PRO A 213 -4.34 -7.06 -3.43
CA PRO A 213 -3.17 -7.30 -4.26
C PRO A 213 -2.01 -6.32 -4.04
N ALA A 214 -2.29 -5.10 -3.55
CA ALA A 214 -1.26 -4.11 -3.28
C ALA A 214 -0.74 -4.12 -1.84
N LEU A 215 -1.40 -4.84 -0.92
CA LEU A 215 -1.04 -4.86 0.50
C LEU A 215 0.28 -5.59 0.71
N LYS A 216 1.31 -4.87 1.19
CA LYS A 216 2.67 -5.38 1.35
C LYS A 216 3.03 -5.72 2.78
N GLU A 217 2.51 -4.98 3.75
CA GLU A 217 2.90 -5.10 5.15
C GLU A 217 1.71 -4.84 6.07
N ILE A 218 1.61 -5.66 7.11
CA ILE A 218 0.72 -5.44 8.24
C ILE A 218 1.61 -5.34 9.48
N LYS A 219 1.62 -4.16 10.13
CA LYS A 219 2.49 -3.86 11.27
C LYS A 219 1.97 -4.42 12.60
N GLY A 220 0.70 -4.78 12.66
CA GLY A 220 0.02 -5.42 13.77
C GLY A 220 -0.57 -6.77 13.36
N ASP A 221 -1.84 -6.98 13.68
CA ASP A 221 -2.53 -8.25 13.47
C ASP A 221 -3.29 -8.32 12.13
N LEU A 222 -3.27 -9.47 11.50
CA LEU A 222 -4.18 -9.88 10.43
C LEU A 222 -5.18 -10.88 11.00
N CYS A 223 -6.43 -10.47 11.20
CA CYS A 223 -7.49 -11.30 11.76
C CYS A 223 -8.69 -11.37 10.81
N VAL A 224 -8.98 -12.53 10.28
CA VAL A 224 -10.10 -12.77 9.35
C VAL A 224 -10.99 -13.87 9.93
N TYR A 225 -12.22 -13.53 10.22
CA TYR A 225 -13.27 -14.45 10.68
C TYR A 225 -14.45 -14.35 9.70
N GLY A 226 -14.55 -15.32 8.78
CA GLY A 226 -15.59 -15.29 7.73
C GLY A 226 -16.10 -16.67 7.41
N THR A 227 -17.35 -16.98 7.79
CA THR A 227 -17.93 -18.31 7.58
C THR A 227 -18.13 -18.66 6.10
N ALA A 228 -18.41 -17.66 5.26
CA ALA A 228 -18.62 -17.83 3.82
C ALA A 228 -17.37 -17.65 2.96
N LEU A 229 -16.23 -17.31 3.55
CA LEU A 229 -15.01 -16.97 2.82
C LEU A 229 -14.45 -18.20 2.08
N GLN A 230 -14.42 -18.12 0.76
CA GLN A 230 -13.93 -19.20 -0.11
C GLN A 230 -12.48 -19.00 -0.53
N THR A 231 -12.10 -17.78 -0.85
CA THR A 231 -10.74 -17.48 -1.30
C THR A 231 -10.15 -16.32 -0.53
N ALA A 232 -8.90 -16.48 -0.09
CA ALA A 232 -8.12 -15.43 0.50
C ALA A 232 -6.78 -15.32 -0.24
N ASP A 233 -6.55 -14.18 -0.88
CA ASP A 233 -5.37 -13.89 -1.67
C ASP A 233 -4.62 -12.67 -1.13
N PHE A 234 -3.45 -12.92 -0.59
CA PHE A 234 -2.50 -11.94 -0.07
C PHE A 234 -1.22 -11.93 -0.91
N LYS A 235 -1.38 -11.87 -2.23
CA LYS A 235 -0.30 -12.07 -3.19
C LYS A 235 0.97 -11.25 -2.93
N SER A 236 0.84 -9.99 -2.52
CA SER A 236 1.96 -9.08 -2.31
C SER A 236 2.39 -8.93 -0.86
N LEU A 237 1.67 -9.56 0.09
CA LEU A 237 1.95 -9.45 1.52
C LEU A 237 3.28 -10.11 1.85
N GLN A 238 4.23 -9.34 2.38
CA GLN A 238 5.59 -9.78 2.70
C GLN A 238 5.76 -10.15 4.17
N SER A 239 5.07 -9.44 5.07
CA SER A 239 5.21 -9.65 6.50
C SER A 239 3.95 -9.29 7.29
N VAL A 240 3.75 -9.98 8.41
CA VAL A 240 2.79 -9.67 9.48
C VAL A 240 3.57 -9.57 10.79
N ALA A 241 3.64 -8.37 11.37
CA ALA A 241 4.41 -8.17 12.61
C ALA A 241 3.67 -8.61 13.88
N GLY A 242 2.36 -8.83 13.81
CA GLY A 242 1.53 -9.41 14.87
C GLY A 242 1.09 -10.85 14.54
N HIS A 243 -0.14 -11.17 14.92
CA HIS A 243 -0.76 -12.45 14.68
C HIS A 243 -1.39 -12.52 13.29
N PHE A 244 -1.31 -13.68 12.65
CA PHE A 244 -2.08 -14.00 11.46
C PHE A 244 -3.16 -15.03 11.84
N VAL A 245 -4.42 -14.62 11.87
CA VAL A 245 -5.56 -15.50 12.16
C VAL A 245 -6.49 -15.52 10.96
N LEU A 246 -6.81 -16.69 10.45
CA LEU A 246 -7.84 -16.88 9.45
C LEU A 246 -8.73 -18.06 9.86
N GLN A 247 -10.02 -17.80 9.96
CA GLN A 247 -11.04 -18.80 10.23
C GLN A 247 -12.12 -18.74 9.16
N SER A 248 -12.38 -19.88 8.51
CA SER A 248 -13.48 -19.97 7.54
C SER A 248 -13.98 -21.39 7.37
N ASP A 249 -15.31 -21.54 7.40
CA ASP A 249 -16.00 -22.82 7.18
C ASP A 249 -16.02 -23.22 5.70
N ALA A 250 -15.92 -22.27 4.78
CA ALA A 250 -16.05 -22.46 3.34
C ALA A 250 -14.74 -22.32 2.56
N LEU A 251 -13.59 -22.19 3.23
CA LEU A 251 -12.31 -21.93 2.58
C LEU A 251 -11.97 -23.02 1.55
N LEU A 252 -11.69 -22.58 0.32
CA LEU A 252 -11.21 -23.42 -0.78
C LEU A 252 -9.72 -23.20 -1.01
N GLN A 253 -9.27 -21.94 -0.95
CA GLN A 253 -7.91 -21.56 -1.26
C GLN A 253 -7.43 -20.39 -0.39
N LEU A 254 -6.19 -20.52 0.08
CA LEU A 254 -5.44 -19.46 0.75
C LEU A 254 -4.07 -19.33 0.10
N THR A 255 -3.75 -18.13 -0.39
CA THR A 255 -2.46 -17.83 -1.02
C THR A 255 -1.80 -16.61 -0.38
N ALA A 256 -0.49 -16.70 -0.17
CA ALA A 256 0.36 -15.60 0.26
C ALA A 256 1.77 -15.79 -0.33
N ASP A 257 1.90 -15.47 -1.61
CA ASP A 257 3.07 -15.82 -2.43
C ASP A 257 4.36 -15.15 -1.96
N GLU A 258 4.26 -13.94 -1.42
CA GLU A 258 5.41 -13.14 -1.00
C GLU A 258 5.63 -13.16 0.53
N LEU A 259 4.76 -13.79 1.30
CA LEU A 259 4.85 -13.81 2.76
C LEU A 259 6.09 -14.58 3.22
N THR A 260 6.99 -13.88 3.93
CA THR A 260 8.24 -14.44 4.45
C THR A 260 8.21 -14.66 5.97
N THR A 261 7.52 -13.76 6.70
CA THR A 261 7.56 -13.74 8.18
C THR A 261 6.21 -13.43 8.81
N VAL A 262 5.93 -14.11 9.94
CA VAL A 262 4.86 -13.80 10.88
C VAL A 262 5.50 -13.72 12.26
N ALA A 263 5.55 -12.53 12.87
CA ALA A 263 6.23 -12.36 14.17
C ALA A 263 5.38 -12.84 15.36
N GLY A 264 4.06 -12.95 15.20
CA GLY A 264 3.16 -13.54 16.19
C GLY A 264 2.82 -15.01 15.90
N ASN A 265 1.64 -15.43 16.37
CA ASN A 265 1.09 -16.74 16.02
C ASN A 265 0.47 -16.72 14.62
N MET A 266 0.58 -17.81 13.90
CA MET A 266 -0.18 -18.07 12.68
C MET A 266 -1.23 -19.14 12.98
N THR A 267 -2.50 -18.76 12.96
CA THR A 267 -3.62 -19.65 13.32
C THR A 267 -4.59 -19.74 12.16
N LEU A 268 -4.67 -20.90 11.55
CA LEU A 268 -5.56 -21.20 10.45
C LEU A 268 -6.58 -22.23 10.92
N ILE A 269 -7.86 -21.87 10.86
CA ILE A 269 -8.98 -22.72 11.34
C ILE A 269 -9.96 -22.92 10.17
N GLY A 270 -10.23 -24.15 9.88
CA GLY A 270 -11.29 -24.53 8.95
C GLY A 270 -12.67 -24.40 9.57
N THR A 271 -13.53 -25.41 9.39
CA THR A 271 -14.87 -25.35 9.94
C THR A 271 -14.91 -25.43 11.46
N THR A 272 -15.80 -24.66 12.06
CA THR A 272 -16.11 -24.74 13.50
C THR A 272 -17.40 -25.54 13.77
N ALA A 273 -18.14 -25.89 12.72
CA ALA A 273 -19.36 -26.71 12.84
C ALA A 273 -18.99 -28.20 12.95
N ASP A 274 -19.62 -28.92 13.90
CA ASP A 274 -19.25 -30.30 14.25
C ASP A 274 -19.43 -31.31 13.11
N GLU A 275 -20.34 -31.06 12.16
CA GLU A 275 -20.60 -31.97 11.04
C GLU A 275 -20.16 -31.45 9.68
N ALA A 276 -19.68 -30.18 9.60
CA ALA A 276 -19.21 -29.58 8.37
C ALA A 276 -17.74 -29.95 8.11
N LYS A 277 -17.36 -30.04 6.84
CA LYS A 277 -15.99 -30.35 6.42
C LYS A 277 -15.43 -29.18 5.64
N ALA A 278 -14.37 -28.56 6.16
CA ALA A 278 -13.68 -27.50 5.45
C ALA A 278 -13.16 -28.03 4.09
N PRO A 279 -13.57 -27.40 2.98
CA PRO A 279 -13.25 -27.91 1.64
C PRO A 279 -11.81 -27.67 1.20
N CYS A 280 -11.01 -26.90 1.95
CA CYS A 280 -9.64 -26.52 1.60
C CYS A 280 -8.73 -27.76 1.47
N GLU A 281 -8.19 -27.95 0.27
CA GLU A 281 -7.27 -29.05 -0.02
C GLU A 281 -5.83 -28.60 -0.02
N GLN A 282 -5.57 -27.33 -0.31
CA GLN A 282 -4.20 -26.77 -0.43
C GLN A 282 -4.16 -25.32 0.02
N MET A 283 -3.00 -24.94 0.57
CA MET A 283 -2.63 -23.58 0.92
C MET A 283 -1.25 -23.29 0.33
N TYR A 284 -0.97 -22.04 0.00
CA TYR A 284 0.26 -21.68 -0.69
C TYR A 284 1.02 -20.58 0.08
N PHE A 285 2.15 -20.96 0.66
CA PHE A 285 3.09 -20.08 1.36
C PHE A 285 4.53 -20.36 0.88
N PRO A 286 4.84 -20.16 -0.40
CA PRO A 286 6.08 -20.62 -1.00
C PRO A 286 7.34 -19.93 -0.47
N LYS A 287 7.22 -18.80 0.21
CA LYS A 287 8.33 -18.01 0.77
C LYS A 287 8.32 -17.90 2.29
N LEU A 288 7.37 -18.51 2.99
CA LEU A 288 7.24 -18.38 4.45
C LEU A 288 8.35 -19.14 5.16
N GLN A 289 9.31 -18.39 5.69
CA GLN A 289 10.51 -18.92 6.35
C GLN A 289 10.40 -18.91 7.86
N ARG A 290 9.65 -17.95 8.45
CA ARG A 290 9.70 -17.72 9.89
C ARG A 290 8.33 -17.44 10.49
N ILE A 291 8.02 -18.13 11.56
CA ILE A 291 6.88 -17.85 12.45
C ILE A 291 7.44 -17.82 13.88
N ASP A 292 7.47 -16.65 14.55
CA ASP A 292 8.05 -16.56 15.88
C ASP A 292 7.17 -17.19 16.96
N GLY A 293 5.85 -17.17 16.75
CA GLY A 293 4.87 -17.82 17.59
C GLY A 293 4.54 -19.27 17.15
N THR A 294 3.35 -19.70 17.51
CA THR A 294 2.83 -21.03 17.17
C THR A 294 2.18 -21.03 15.78
N LEU A 295 2.54 -21.97 14.94
CA LEU A 295 1.76 -22.35 13.76
C LEU A 295 0.66 -23.32 14.21
N THR A 296 -0.60 -22.91 14.12
CA THR A 296 -1.76 -23.75 14.40
C THR A 296 -2.54 -24.02 13.12
N LEU A 297 -2.75 -25.27 12.77
CA LEU A 297 -3.69 -25.72 11.75
C LEU A 297 -4.76 -26.57 12.43
N SER A 298 -6.01 -26.17 12.30
CA SER A 298 -7.12 -26.88 12.96
C SER A 298 -8.33 -27.04 12.05
N ARG A 299 -8.96 -28.20 12.11
CA ARG A 299 -10.27 -28.49 11.49
C ARG A 299 -10.30 -28.34 9.96
N PHE A 300 -9.25 -28.82 9.27
CA PHE A 300 -9.18 -28.94 7.82
C PHE A 300 -9.26 -30.41 7.41
N ASP A 301 -10.45 -30.89 7.14
CA ASP A 301 -10.69 -32.33 6.86
C ASP A 301 -10.11 -32.79 5.51
N ARG A 302 -9.94 -31.89 4.54
CA ARG A 302 -9.47 -32.20 3.20
C ARG A 302 -8.02 -31.76 2.94
N LEU A 303 -7.42 -31.05 3.87
CA LEU A 303 -6.06 -30.55 3.70
C LEU A 303 -5.06 -31.71 3.63
N SER A 304 -4.31 -31.78 2.54
CA SER A 304 -3.26 -32.75 2.29
C SER A 304 -2.00 -32.02 1.82
N GLY A 305 -0.85 -32.69 1.80
CA GLY A 305 0.36 -32.13 1.23
C GLY A 305 0.99 -30.98 2.02
N LEU A 306 0.94 -31.03 3.35
CA LEU A 306 1.51 -29.99 4.23
C LEU A 306 2.99 -29.73 4.02
N GLY A 307 3.75 -30.72 3.55
CA GLY A 307 5.17 -30.56 3.21
C GLY A 307 5.44 -29.60 2.06
N THR A 308 4.49 -29.44 1.14
CA THR A 308 4.60 -28.45 0.05
C THR A 308 4.13 -27.08 0.49
N THR A 309 3.16 -27.01 1.42
CA THR A 309 2.61 -25.76 1.93
C THR A 309 3.64 -24.95 2.73
N PHE A 310 4.42 -25.62 3.59
CA PHE A 310 5.41 -25.00 4.47
C PHE A 310 6.83 -25.50 4.18
N GLY A 311 7.12 -25.87 2.93
CA GLY A 311 8.37 -26.50 2.52
C GLY A 311 9.64 -25.68 2.73
N VAL A 312 9.52 -24.36 2.86
CA VAL A 312 10.65 -23.44 3.09
C VAL A 312 10.72 -22.90 4.52
N LEU A 313 9.84 -23.36 5.41
CA LEU A 313 9.80 -22.90 6.81
C LEU A 313 11.07 -23.39 7.54
N THR A 314 11.86 -22.43 8.07
CA THR A 314 13.10 -22.71 8.81
C THR A 314 12.91 -22.56 10.31
N GLN A 315 11.96 -21.75 10.75
CA GLN A 315 11.72 -21.48 12.16
C GLN A 315 10.22 -21.41 12.49
N ALA A 316 9.83 -22.08 13.57
CA ALA A 316 8.54 -21.91 14.21
C ALA A 316 8.69 -21.95 15.74
N GLY A 317 8.00 -21.07 16.47
CA GLY A 317 8.02 -21.11 17.95
C GLY A 317 7.41 -22.40 18.49
N ALA A 318 6.32 -22.87 17.90
CA ALA A 318 5.74 -24.21 18.13
C ALA A 318 4.89 -24.63 16.92
N LEU A 319 4.58 -25.94 16.83
CA LEU A 319 3.70 -26.50 15.81
C LEU A 319 2.50 -27.17 16.48
N ARG A 320 1.29 -26.82 16.06
CA ARG A 320 0.04 -27.38 16.60
C ARG A 320 -0.89 -27.79 15.48
N TYR A 321 -1.25 -29.07 15.46
CA TYR A 321 -2.10 -29.70 14.47
C TYR A 321 -3.27 -30.38 15.14
N GLU A 322 -4.50 -29.99 14.78
CA GLU A 322 -5.70 -30.47 15.43
C GLU A 322 -6.79 -30.81 14.40
N HIS A 323 -7.41 -31.98 14.54
CA HIS A 323 -8.56 -32.41 13.70
C HIS A 323 -8.24 -32.32 12.19
N LEU A 324 -7.14 -32.91 11.73
CA LEU A 324 -6.76 -32.99 10.33
C LEU A 324 -6.98 -34.43 9.82
N ALA A 325 -8.12 -34.65 9.17
CA ALA A 325 -8.60 -36.00 8.85
C ALA A 325 -7.79 -36.71 7.76
N LEU A 326 -7.27 -35.98 6.76
CA LEU A 326 -6.52 -36.54 5.62
C LEU A 326 -4.99 -36.32 5.70
N ALA A 327 -4.49 -35.70 6.73
CA ALA A 327 -3.07 -35.47 6.89
C ALA A 327 -2.38 -36.77 7.32
N ASN A 328 -1.60 -37.37 6.43
CA ASN A 328 -0.89 -38.62 6.70
C ASN A 328 0.59 -38.40 7.06
N THR A 329 1.20 -37.32 6.63
CA THR A 329 2.57 -36.94 6.91
C THR A 329 2.68 -35.42 7.06
N PHE A 330 3.40 -34.98 8.08
CA PHE A 330 3.87 -33.61 8.21
C PHE A 330 5.35 -33.56 7.88
N GLU A 331 5.69 -32.76 6.88
CA GLU A 331 7.06 -32.65 6.40
C GLU A 331 7.53 -31.19 6.49
N PHE A 332 8.63 -30.98 7.18
CA PHE A 332 9.31 -29.71 7.27
C PHE A 332 10.79 -29.92 6.91
N PRO A 333 11.10 -29.94 5.60
CA PRO A 333 12.44 -30.33 5.15
C PRO A 333 13.52 -29.33 5.57
N LEU A 334 13.19 -28.08 5.78
CA LEU A 334 14.14 -27.02 6.09
C LEU A 334 14.02 -26.47 7.52
N ILE A 335 13.19 -27.07 8.38
CA ILE A 335 13.02 -26.57 9.76
C ILE A 335 14.29 -26.78 10.57
N GLU A 336 14.87 -25.70 11.05
CA GLU A 336 16.10 -25.69 11.86
C GLU A 336 15.79 -25.57 13.35
N THR A 337 14.74 -24.79 13.68
CA THR A 337 14.34 -24.56 15.07
C THR A 337 12.83 -24.64 15.22
N THR A 338 12.37 -25.38 16.21
CA THR A 338 10.98 -25.40 16.66
C THR A 338 10.92 -25.74 18.14
N GLY A 339 9.89 -25.22 18.83
CA GLY A 339 9.56 -25.65 20.18
C GLY A 339 8.68 -26.90 20.18
N ASN A 340 7.62 -26.88 20.98
CA ASN A 340 6.73 -28.02 21.12
C ASN A 340 5.98 -28.34 19.83
N ILE A 341 5.85 -29.63 19.54
CA ILE A 341 4.99 -30.14 18.48
C ILE A 341 3.82 -30.87 19.14
N THR A 342 2.62 -30.37 18.91
CA THR A 342 1.38 -30.95 19.45
C THR A 342 0.51 -31.44 18.29
N VAL A 343 0.09 -32.68 18.37
CA VAL A 343 -0.81 -33.28 17.40
C VAL A 343 -1.98 -33.89 18.13
N THR A 344 -3.20 -33.51 17.75
CA THR A 344 -4.43 -33.98 18.38
C THR A 344 -5.45 -34.34 17.31
N ASP A 345 -6.11 -35.48 17.43
CA ASP A 345 -7.19 -35.96 16.53
C ASP A 345 -6.83 -35.93 15.04
N CYS A 346 -5.65 -36.44 14.71
CA CYS A 346 -5.18 -36.68 13.34
C CYS A 346 -5.12 -38.19 13.06
N PRO A 347 -6.24 -38.84 12.72
CA PRO A 347 -6.42 -40.30 12.82
C PRO A 347 -5.57 -41.11 11.84
N ILE A 348 -5.14 -40.54 10.71
CA ILE A 348 -4.31 -41.23 9.72
C ILE A 348 -2.87 -40.78 9.69
N LEU A 349 -2.46 -39.88 10.59
CA LEU A 349 -1.08 -39.40 10.66
C LEU A 349 -0.16 -40.55 11.01
N ARG A 350 0.86 -40.76 10.17
CA ARG A 350 1.86 -41.83 10.32
C ARG A 350 3.25 -41.31 10.71
N SER A 351 3.56 -40.10 10.26
CA SER A 351 4.91 -39.55 10.48
C SER A 351 4.94 -38.04 10.53
N VAL A 352 5.86 -37.51 11.34
CA VAL A 352 6.27 -36.10 11.34
C VAL A 352 7.75 -36.09 11.01
N LEU A 353 8.12 -35.51 9.86
CA LEU A 353 9.49 -35.51 9.35
C LEU A 353 10.10 -34.11 9.50
N LEU A 354 11.12 -33.99 10.31
CA LEU A 354 11.90 -32.80 10.60
C LEU A 354 13.34 -33.04 10.14
N LEU A 355 13.60 -32.84 8.85
CA LEU A 355 14.82 -33.35 8.24
C LEU A 355 16.09 -32.52 8.54
N SER A 356 15.94 -31.28 8.94
CA SER A 356 17.06 -30.34 9.16
C SER A 356 17.17 -29.81 10.60
N LEU A 357 16.46 -30.42 11.56
CA LEU A 357 16.41 -29.90 12.93
C LEU A 357 17.81 -29.96 13.58
N ILE A 358 18.39 -28.80 13.89
CA ILE A 358 19.71 -28.65 14.47
C ILE A 358 19.65 -28.50 16.00
N HIS A 359 18.57 -27.89 16.53
CA HIS A 359 18.38 -27.71 17.97
C HIS A 359 16.93 -27.97 18.39
N ILE A 360 16.77 -28.90 19.35
CA ILE A 360 15.53 -29.06 20.13
C ILE A 360 15.75 -28.34 21.43
N SER A 361 15.06 -27.24 21.68
CA SER A 361 15.24 -26.43 22.91
C SER A 361 14.64 -27.07 24.17
N GLU A 362 13.76 -28.10 24.04
CA GLU A 362 13.23 -28.94 25.12
C GLU A 362 12.75 -30.31 24.62
N PRO A 363 12.68 -31.34 25.48
CA PRO A 363 12.27 -32.68 25.05
C PRO A 363 10.83 -32.69 24.55
N THR A 364 10.64 -33.10 23.33
CA THR A 364 9.34 -33.27 22.67
C THR A 364 8.48 -34.24 23.47
N ARG A 365 7.42 -33.76 24.13
CA ARG A 365 6.36 -34.63 24.63
C ARG A 365 5.42 -34.95 23.45
N LEU A 366 5.58 -36.11 22.87
CA LEU A 366 4.55 -36.78 22.08
C LEU A 366 3.43 -37.14 23.05
N LEU A 367 2.38 -36.33 23.13
CA LEU A 367 1.17 -36.65 23.88
C LEU A 367 0.23 -37.38 22.93
N SER A 368 0.19 -38.64 23.14
CA SER A 368 -0.78 -39.73 22.78
C SER A 368 -1.73 -39.49 21.59
N ILE A 369 -1.56 -40.41 20.67
CA ILE A 369 -2.49 -40.88 19.65
C ILE A 369 -3.83 -41.28 20.26
#